data_226f3cfe092b696fff567cb3e9ac43cf
#
_entry.id   226f3cfe092b696fff567cb3e9ac43cf
#
_cell.length_a   1.000
_cell.length_b   1.000
_cell.length_c   1.000
_cell.angle_alpha   90.00
_cell.angle_beta   90.00
_cell.angle_gamma   90.00
#
_symmetry.space_group_name_H-M   'P 1'
#
loop_
_entity.id
_entity.type
_entity.pdbx_description
1 polymer ?
#
loop_
_entity_poly.entity_id
_entity_poly.type
_entity_poly.pdbx_seq_one_letter_code
_entity_poly.pdbx_strand_id
1 'polypeptide(L)'
;MGTPQATITRVKAGPAEERRNVLSAARRVFAREGWTHTTLAAVADEAGLEPEAVGHYFKDKEQLLLSVLLDGSASVAAALTVAAEEHLGEVTDLEQDLAALGRAWLTPLTAFPEHFAIVRHVGAEATRLPAGVLEMWQTAGPRQAQRELARRLQATARRGLLDIPDAGHAAGRFVQLVSGPVVQHSFHGALPLPDFETDELIAAGVADFIRLFSPGSAR
;
A
#
# COMPACT_ATOMS: atom_id res chain seq x y z
N MET A 1 55.34 -5.16 19.40
CA MET A 1 54.40 -4.03 19.52
C MET A 1 53.06 -4.53 18.98
N GLY A 2 52.18 -4.89 19.89
CA GLY A 2 50.84 -5.38 19.53
C GLY A 2 49.88 -4.23 19.36
N THR A 3 49.20 -4.16 18.22
CA THR A 3 48.15 -3.19 17.92
C THR A 3 46.93 -3.53 18.77
N PRO A 4 46.32 -2.62 19.52
CA PRO A 4 45.10 -2.92 20.25
C PRO A 4 43.93 -3.05 19.25
N GLN A 5 43.31 -4.23 19.18
CA GLN A 5 42.03 -4.43 18.55
C GLN A 5 40.96 -3.66 19.34
N ALA A 6 40.42 -2.62 18.72
CA ALA A 6 39.29 -1.89 19.28
C ALA A 6 38.07 -2.83 19.28
N THR A 7 37.67 -3.28 20.47
CA THR A 7 36.41 -3.99 20.68
C THR A 7 35.29 -2.96 20.49
N ILE A 8 34.61 -3.01 19.32
CA ILE A 8 33.41 -2.21 19.09
C ILE A 8 32.34 -2.79 20.03
N THR A 9 32.13 -2.13 21.15
CA THR A 9 30.99 -2.45 22.03
C THR A 9 29.71 -2.10 21.29
N ARG A 10 28.99 -3.14 20.81
CA ARG A 10 27.68 -2.99 20.18
C ARG A 10 26.73 -2.41 21.23
N VAL A 11 26.35 -1.15 21.07
CA VAL A 11 25.34 -0.51 21.93
C VAL A 11 24.06 -1.34 21.81
N LYS A 12 23.53 -1.81 22.94
CA LYS A 12 22.29 -2.62 22.95
C LYS A 12 21.14 -1.72 22.48
N ALA A 13 20.43 -2.14 21.44
CA ALA A 13 19.29 -1.40 20.91
C ALA A 13 18.23 -1.17 22.00
N GLY A 14 17.62 0.00 22.01
CA GLY A 14 16.51 0.27 22.95
C GLY A 14 15.24 -0.49 22.55
N PRO A 15 14.27 -0.67 23.48
CA PRO A 15 13.05 -1.48 23.23
C PRO A 15 12.26 -1.04 21.97
N ALA A 16 12.21 0.26 21.69
CA ALA A 16 11.53 0.77 20.49
C ALA A 16 12.28 0.44 19.20
N GLU A 17 13.61 0.42 19.24
CA GLU A 17 14.45 0.04 18.11
C GLU A 17 14.37 -1.47 17.85
N GLU A 18 14.42 -2.26 18.90
CA GLU A 18 14.28 -3.72 18.82
C GLU A 18 12.90 -4.12 18.26
N ARG A 19 11.82 -3.47 18.71
CA ARG A 19 10.47 -3.66 18.16
C ARG A 19 10.41 -3.32 16.66
N ARG A 20 11.05 -2.23 16.22
CA ARG A 20 11.14 -1.88 14.79
C ARG A 20 11.94 -2.91 14.00
N ASN A 21 13.03 -3.44 14.57
CA ASN A 21 13.80 -4.52 13.96
C ASN A 21 12.95 -5.78 13.75
N VAL A 22 12.19 -6.19 14.77
CA VAL A 22 11.25 -7.33 14.66
C VAL A 22 10.21 -7.09 13.57
N LEU A 23 9.59 -5.90 13.49
CA LEU A 23 8.63 -5.57 12.42
C LEU A 23 9.27 -5.62 11.02
N SER A 24 10.48 -5.10 10.87
CA SER A 24 11.21 -5.13 9.61
C SER A 24 11.55 -6.57 9.19
N ALA A 25 12.02 -7.40 10.12
CA ALA A 25 12.28 -8.82 9.89
C ALA A 25 11.00 -9.57 9.52
N ALA A 26 9.91 -9.35 10.27
CA ALA A 26 8.62 -9.95 10.01
C ALA A 26 8.09 -9.60 8.61
N ARG A 27 8.26 -8.36 8.16
CA ARG A 27 7.88 -7.93 6.81
C ARG A 27 8.60 -8.75 5.75
N ARG A 28 9.93 -8.94 5.87
CA ARG A 28 10.71 -9.77 4.93
C ARG A 28 10.27 -11.23 4.94
N VAL A 29 10.06 -11.80 6.12
CA VAL A 29 9.63 -13.21 6.25
C VAL A 29 8.23 -13.42 5.68
N PHE A 30 7.25 -12.59 6.05
CA PHE A 30 5.89 -12.69 5.49
C PHE A 30 5.86 -12.45 3.97
N ALA A 31 6.67 -11.54 3.46
CA ALA A 31 6.78 -11.29 2.02
C ALA A 31 7.33 -12.49 1.24
N ARG A 32 8.24 -13.25 1.85
CA ARG A 32 8.88 -14.43 1.25
C ARG A 32 8.04 -15.70 1.41
N GLU A 33 7.47 -15.92 2.59
CA GLU A 33 6.90 -17.21 3.00
C GLU A 33 5.37 -17.23 3.07
N GLY A 34 4.72 -16.07 3.11
CA GLY A 34 3.28 -15.92 3.33
C GLY A 34 2.86 -16.22 4.76
N TRP A 35 1.54 -16.24 4.99
CA TRP A 35 0.97 -16.47 6.33
C TRP A 35 1.21 -17.88 6.83
N THR A 36 0.92 -18.88 6.02
CA THR A 36 0.89 -20.27 6.45
C THR A 36 2.27 -20.75 6.93
N HIS A 37 3.34 -20.39 6.24
CA HIS A 37 4.68 -20.90 6.50
C HIS A 37 5.50 -20.03 7.46
N THR A 38 5.13 -18.77 7.67
CA THR A 38 5.83 -17.91 8.64
C THR A 38 5.66 -18.42 10.07
N THR A 39 6.76 -18.46 10.81
CA THR A 39 6.79 -18.75 12.25
C THR A 39 7.44 -17.61 13.03
N LEU A 40 7.14 -17.47 14.32
CA LEU A 40 7.81 -16.46 15.18
C LEU A 40 9.32 -16.76 15.31
N ALA A 41 9.71 -18.03 15.27
CA ALA A 41 11.12 -18.43 15.28
C ALA A 41 11.86 -17.94 14.02
N ALA A 42 11.26 -18.11 12.82
CA ALA A 42 11.85 -17.61 11.57
C ALA A 42 11.99 -16.07 11.57
N VAL A 43 11.05 -15.36 12.21
CA VAL A 43 11.13 -13.90 12.39
C VAL A 43 12.24 -13.51 13.38
N ALA A 44 12.42 -14.27 14.46
CA ALA A 44 13.50 -14.04 15.41
C ALA A 44 14.87 -14.24 14.76
N ASP A 45 15.04 -15.34 14.01
CA ASP A 45 16.27 -15.63 13.25
C ASP A 45 16.59 -14.49 12.25
N GLU A 46 15.59 -14.03 11.50
CA GLU A 46 15.72 -12.93 10.54
C GLU A 46 16.06 -11.60 11.24
N ALA A 47 15.59 -11.40 12.47
CA ALA A 47 15.88 -10.21 13.29
C ALA A 47 17.23 -10.29 14.00
N GLY A 48 17.87 -11.46 14.04
CA GLY A 48 19.07 -11.73 14.82
C GLY A 48 18.82 -11.71 16.34
N LEU A 49 17.67 -12.22 16.75
CA LEU A 49 17.20 -12.26 18.14
C LEU A 49 16.85 -13.69 18.56
N GLU A 50 16.80 -13.91 19.89
CA GLU A 50 16.24 -15.15 20.42
C GLU A 50 14.71 -15.18 20.25
N PRO A 51 14.08 -16.36 20.04
CA PRO A 51 12.64 -16.48 19.82
C PRO A 51 11.76 -15.80 20.88
N GLU A 52 12.20 -15.86 22.16
CA GLU A 52 11.49 -15.23 23.28
C GLU A 52 11.42 -13.71 23.18
N ALA A 53 12.41 -13.07 22.52
CA ALA A 53 12.44 -11.62 22.35
C ALA A 53 11.29 -11.13 21.46
N VAL A 54 10.89 -11.89 20.44
CA VAL A 54 9.72 -11.56 19.61
C VAL A 54 8.44 -11.60 20.44
N GLY A 55 8.30 -12.58 21.34
CA GLY A 55 7.18 -12.73 22.26
C GLY A 55 7.01 -11.58 23.25
N HIS A 56 8.06 -10.82 23.55
CA HIS A 56 7.96 -9.62 24.37
C HIS A 56 7.23 -8.46 23.67
N TYR A 57 7.25 -8.41 22.33
CA TYR A 57 6.68 -7.32 21.53
C TYR A 57 5.35 -7.69 20.87
N PHE A 58 5.16 -8.98 20.54
CA PHE A 58 4.00 -9.46 19.82
C PHE A 58 3.51 -10.76 20.44
N LYS A 59 2.26 -10.75 20.89
CA LYS A 59 1.64 -11.87 21.57
C LYS A 59 1.60 -13.14 20.71
N ASP A 60 1.33 -12.97 19.43
CA ASP A 60 1.16 -14.06 18.47
C ASP A 60 1.44 -13.61 17.04
N LYS A 61 1.42 -14.56 16.11
CA LYS A 61 1.66 -14.33 14.69
C LYS A 61 0.57 -13.44 14.06
N GLU A 62 -0.65 -13.47 14.56
CA GLU A 62 -1.77 -12.66 14.06
C GLU A 62 -1.55 -11.18 14.36
N GLN A 63 -1.18 -10.85 15.59
CA GLN A 63 -0.83 -9.48 15.98
C GLN A 63 0.38 -8.96 15.20
N LEU A 64 1.37 -9.81 14.99
CA LEU A 64 2.55 -9.46 14.22
C LEU A 64 2.21 -9.17 12.76
N LEU A 65 1.43 -10.03 12.09
CA LEU A 65 0.98 -9.81 10.71
C LEU A 65 0.18 -8.53 10.58
N LEU A 66 -0.81 -8.32 11.48
CA LEU A 66 -1.61 -7.10 11.49
C LEU A 66 -0.73 -5.86 11.61
N SER A 67 0.25 -5.88 12.52
CA SER A 67 1.18 -4.77 12.71
C SER A 67 2.00 -4.48 11.46
N VAL A 68 2.49 -5.51 10.76
CA VAL A 68 3.22 -5.39 9.49
C VAL A 68 2.33 -4.83 8.39
N LEU A 69 1.09 -5.33 8.27
CA LEU A 69 0.12 -4.84 7.28
C LEU A 69 -0.25 -3.38 7.51
N LEU A 70 -0.48 -2.98 8.77
CA LEU A 70 -0.82 -1.60 9.11
C LEU A 70 0.35 -0.63 8.86
N ASP A 71 1.58 -1.01 9.21
CA ASP A 71 2.79 -0.21 8.97
C ASP A 71 3.03 0.03 7.48
N GLY A 72 2.95 -1.04 6.66
CA GLY A 72 3.06 -0.92 5.21
C GLY A 72 1.92 -0.11 4.59
N SER A 73 0.68 -0.33 5.05
CA SER A 73 -0.48 0.42 4.58
C SER A 73 -0.40 1.92 4.92
N ALA A 74 0.16 2.27 6.09
CA ALA A 74 0.36 3.67 6.45
C ALA A 74 1.33 4.36 5.50
N SER A 75 2.42 3.68 5.12
CA SER A 75 3.40 4.18 4.16
C SER A 75 2.79 4.38 2.77
N VAL A 76 2.02 3.39 2.30
CA VAL A 76 1.28 3.46 1.02
C VAL A 76 0.26 4.59 1.06
N ALA A 77 -0.56 4.69 2.11
CA ALA A 77 -1.57 5.74 2.24
C ALA A 77 -0.96 7.14 2.26
N ALA A 78 0.18 7.33 2.92
CA ALA A 78 0.91 8.59 2.91
C ALA A 78 1.37 8.97 1.49
N ALA A 79 1.96 8.04 0.73
CA ALA A 79 2.37 8.26 -0.65
C ALA A 79 1.17 8.63 -1.55
N LEU A 80 0.05 7.91 -1.42
CA LEU A 80 -1.17 8.17 -2.19
C LEU A 80 -1.84 9.51 -1.82
N THR A 81 -1.73 9.93 -0.55
CA THR A 81 -2.22 11.25 -0.12
C THR A 81 -1.43 12.37 -0.77
N VAL A 82 -0.10 12.25 -0.81
CA VAL A 82 0.77 13.21 -1.49
C VAL A 82 0.45 13.27 -2.98
N ALA A 83 0.33 12.11 -3.64
CA ALA A 83 -0.03 12.06 -5.06
C ALA A 83 -1.39 12.70 -5.35
N ALA A 84 -2.42 12.45 -4.54
CA ALA A 84 -3.72 13.05 -4.70
C ALA A 84 -3.69 14.58 -4.48
N GLU A 85 -2.85 15.06 -3.56
CA GLU A 85 -2.65 16.50 -3.35
C GLU A 85 -1.92 17.16 -4.51
N GLU A 86 -0.84 16.56 -4.98
CA GLU A 86 -0.02 17.07 -6.07
C GLU A 86 -0.81 17.20 -7.38
N HIS A 87 -1.59 16.19 -7.73
CA HIS A 87 -2.28 16.15 -9.04
C HIS A 87 -3.71 16.69 -9.02
N LEU A 88 -4.38 16.76 -7.87
CA LEU A 88 -5.75 17.30 -7.76
C LEU A 88 -5.85 18.59 -6.91
N GLY A 89 -4.75 19.10 -6.38
CA GLY A 89 -4.71 20.38 -5.65
C GLY A 89 -5.03 21.55 -6.55
N GLU A 90 -4.31 21.69 -7.66
CA GLU A 90 -4.53 22.68 -8.70
C GLU A 90 -4.66 21.98 -10.05
N VAL A 91 -5.89 21.70 -10.47
CA VAL A 91 -6.18 21.05 -11.76
C VAL A 91 -6.11 22.10 -12.86
N THR A 92 -5.20 21.90 -13.82
CA THR A 92 -5.01 22.75 -15.01
C THR A 92 -5.51 22.07 -16.28
N ASP A 93 -5.29 20.79 -16.41
CA ASP A 93 -5.83 19.93 -17.45
C ASP A 93 -6.33 18.65 -16.78
N LEU A 94 -7.65 18.49 -16.73
CA LEU A 94 -8.29 17.40 -15.99
C LEU A 94 -7.83 16.01 -16.46
N GLU A 95 -7.69 15.80 -17.77
CA GLU A 95 -7.30 14.52 -18.33
C GLU A 95 -5.85 14.19 -18.01
N GLN A 96 -4.95 15.15 -18.19
CA GLN A 96 -3.52 14.98 -17.89
C GLN A 96 -3.29 14.81 -16.38
N ASP A 97 -3.95 15.59 -15.56
CA ASP A 97 -3.80 15.54 -14.10
C ASP A 97 -4.36 14.20 -13.53
N LEU A 98 -5.48 13.72 -14.06
CA LEU A 98 -6.00 12.39 -13.70
C LEU A 98 -5.10 11.25 -14.20
N ALA A 99 -4.49 11.36 -15.38
CA ALA A 99 -3.54 10.38 -15.87
C ALA A 99 -2.24 10.38 -15.05
N ALA A 100 -1.73 11.53 -14.67
CA ALA A 100 -0.59 11.67 -13.78
C ALA A 100 -0.88 11.09 -12.38
N LEU A 101 -2.08 11.36 -11.84
CA LEU A 101 -2.55 10.73 -10.60
C LEU A 101 -2.61 9.20 -10.76
N GLY A 102 -3.09 8.69 -11.88
CA GLY A 102 -3.15 7.25 -12.17
C GLY A 102 -1.78 6.58 -12.10
N ARG A 103 -0.76 7.20 -12.71
CA ARG A 103 0.65 6.74 -12.61
C ARG A 103 1.17 6.79 -11.18
N ALA A 104 0.96 7.92 -10.50
CA ALA A 104 1.38 8.09 -9.11
C ALA A 104 0.68 7.12 -8.17
N TRP A 105 -0.58 6.74 -8.45
CA TRP A 105 -1.34 5.74 -7.69
C TRP A 105 -0.75 4.34 -7.80
N LEU A 106 -0.03 4.02 -8.86
CA LEU A 106 0.64 2.74 -9.08
C LEU A 106 2.07 2.69 -8.53
N THR A 107 2.70 3.85 -8.32
CA THR A 107 4.08 3.94 -7.80
C THR A 107 4.32 3.09 -6.53
N PRO A 108 3.40 2.99 -5.56
CA PRO A 108 3.59 2.13 -4.39
C PRO A 108 3.85 0.66 -4.70
N LEU A 109 3.35 0.12 -5.83
CA LEU A 109 3.58 -1.29 -6.21
C LEU A 109 5.08 -1.61 -6.34
N THR A 110 5.87 -0.66 -6.83
CA THR A 110 7.32 -0.79 -7.00
C THR A 110 8.11 -0.21 -5.84
N ALA A 111 7.59 0.84 -5.18
CA ALA A 111 8.24 1.48 -4.05
C ALA A 111 8.18 0.66 -2.75
N PHE A 112 7.13 -0.16 -2.58
CA PHE A 112 6.93 -1.00 -1.40
C PHE A 112 6.76 -2.49 -1.77
N PRO A 113 7.75 -3.13 -2.42
CA PRO A 113 7.61 -4.46 -3.00
C PRO A 113 7.30 -5.54 -1.96
N GLU A 114 7.88 -5.47 -0.76
CA GLU A 114 7.60 -6.41 0.33
C GLU A 114 6.14 -6.30 0.80
N HIS A 115 5.60 -5.09 0.93
CA HIS A 115 4.20 -4.89 1.32
C HIS A 115 3.25 -5.54 0.30
N PHE A 116 3.46 -5.31 -0.99
CA PHE A 116 2.61 -5.90 -2.02
C PHE A 116 2.83 -7.41 -2.20
N ALA A 117 4.02 -7.94 -1.88
CA ALA A 117 4.22 -9.39 -1.77
C ALA A 117 3.33 -9.97 -0.66
N ILE A 118 3.27 -9.32 0.52
CA ILE A 118 2.38 -9.74 1.61
C ILE A 118 0.90 -9.62 1.19
N VAL A 119 0.51 -8.55 0.51
CA VAL A 119 -0.87 -8.38 0.00
C VAL A 119 -1.26 -9.51 -0.95
N ARG A 120 -0.36 -9.96 -1.84
CA ARG A 120 -0.59 -11.13 -2.70
C ARG A 120 -0.79 -12.41 -1.89
N HIS A 121 0.05 -12.65 -0.86
CA HIS A 121 -0.12 -13.79 0.04
C HIS A 121 -1.45 -13.73 0.81
N VAL A 122 -1.81 -12.53 1.31
CA VAL A 122 -3.10 -12.31 1.98
C VAL A 122 -4.27 -12.66 1.04
N GLY A 123 -4.21 -12.26 -0.22
CA GLY A 123 -5.22 -12.62 -1.22
C GLY A 123 -5.30 -14.14 -1.46
N ALA A 124 -4.17 -14.80 -1.62
CA ALA A 124 -4.10 -16.24 -1.87
C ALA A 124 -4.52 -17.10 -0.66
N GLU A 125 -4.29 -16.61 0.55
CA GLU A 125 -4.53 -17.32 1.80
C GLU A 125 -5.71 -16.77 2.61
N ALA A 126 -6.54 -15.89 2.03
CA ALA A 126 -7.59 -15.14 2.73
C ALA A 126 -8.54 -16.02 3.58
N THR A 127 -8.86 -17.22 3.11
CA THR A 127 -9.72 -18.17 3.84
C THR A 127 -9.06 -18.79 5.09
N ARG A 128 -7.75 -18.66 5.24
CA ARG A 128 -6.96 -19.17 6.37
C ARG A 128 -6.58 -18.08 7.35
N LEU A 129 -6.78 -16.82 6.96
CA LEU A 129 -6.48 -15.66 7.80
C LEU A 129 -7.62 -15.35 8.75
N PRO A 130 -7.33 -14.88 9.98
CA PRO A 130 -8.37 -14.42 10.90
C PRO A 130 -9.15 -13.25 10.29
N ALA A 131 -10.48 -13.36 10.28
CA ALA A 131 -11.35 -12.35 9.67
C ALA A 131 -11.13 -10.94 10.27
N GLY A 132 -10.88 -10.86 11.59
CA GLY A 132 -10.60 -9.59 12.27
C GLY A 132 -9.31 -8.89 11.78
N VAL A 133 -8.28 -9.66 11.42
CA VAL A 133 -7.04 -9.09 10.83
C VAL A 133 -7.34 -8.46 9.47
N LEU A 134 -8.08 -9.16 8.62
CA LEU A 134 -8.45 -8.67 7.29
C LEU A 134 -9.33 -7.42 7.37
N GLU A 135 -10.32 -7.40 8.25
CA GLU A 135 -11.22 -6.25 8.43
C GLU A 135 -10.48 -5.00 8.94
N MET A 136 -9.63 -5.16 9.97
CA MET A 136 -8.83 -4.06 10.50
C MET A 136 -7.87 -3.52 9.45
N TRP A 137 -7.18 -4.39 8.70
CA TRP A 137 -6.30 -3.98 7.62
C TRP A 137 -7.04 -3.24 6.51
N GLN A 138 -8.17 -3.78 6.02
CA GLN A 138 -8.99 -3.15 4.99
C GLN A 138 -9.45 -1.75 5.40
N THR A 139 -9.83 -1.58 6.66
CA THR A 139 -10.35 -0.32 7.19
C THR A 139 -9.26 0.74 7.34
N ALA A 140 -8.09 0.36 7.86
CA ALA A 140 -7.00 1.29 8.16
C ALA A 140 -6.10 1.59 6.96
N GLY A 141 -6.03 0.69 5.97
CA GLY A 141 -5.21 0.83 4.78
C GLY A 141 -6.03 1.24 3.55
N PRO A 142 -6.48 0.28 2.72
CA PRO A 142 -7.08 0.57 1.41
C PRO A 142 -8.26 1.55 1.45
N ARG A 143 -9.19 1.40 2.43
CA ARG A 143 -10.33 2.30 2.56
C ARG A 143 -9.95 3.71 2.99
N GLN A 144 -8.83 3.87 3.70
CA GLN A 144 -8.36 5.21 4.07
C GLN A 144 -7.81 5.96 2.86
N ALA A 145 -7.02 5.32 2.01
CA ALA A 145 -6.52 5.89 0.76
C ALA A 145 -7.69 6.32 -0.15
N GLN A 146 -8.72 5.47 -0.29
CA GLN A 146 -9.91 5.83 -1.05
C GLN A 146 -10.68 7.03 -0.47
N ARG A 147 -10.78 7.15 0.86
CA ARG A 147 -11.43 8.33 1.48
C ARG A 147 -10.67 9.62 1.18
N GLU A 148 -9.34 9.58 1.15
CA GLU A 148 -8.55 10.76 0.77
C GLU A 148 -8.78 11.13 -0.68
N LEU A 149 -8.72 10.17 -1.61
CA LEU A 149 -9.05 10.39 -3.02
C LEU A 149 -10.46 10.97 -3.19
N ALA A 150 -11.45 10.43 -2.47
CA ALA A 150 -12.82 10.92 -2.51
C ALA A 150 -12.92 12.41 -2.13
N ARG A 151 -12.19 12.82 -1.09
CA ARG A 151 -12.16 14.26 -0.68
C ARG A 151 -11.59 15.15 -1.79
N ARG A 152 -10.53 14.70 -2.48
CA ARG A 152 -9.91 15.47 -3.56
C ARG A 152 -10.81 15.54 -4.81
N LEU A 153 -11.40 14.42 -5.21
CA LEU A 153 -12.36 14.39 -6.31
C LEU A 153 -13.60 15.26 -6.03
N GLN A 154 -14.09 15.28 -4.78
CA GLN A 154 -15.17 16.17 -4.40
C GLN A 154 -14.78 17.65 -4.49
N ALA A 155 -13.55 18.01 -4.15
CA ALA A 155 -13.03 19.36 -4.33
C ALA A 155 -12.97 19.75 -5.82
N THR A 156 -12.53 18.85 -6.69
CA THR A 156 -12.52 19.01 -8.14
C THR A 156 -13.93 19.19 -8.71
N ALA A 157 -14.91 18.43 -8.20
CA ALA A 157 -16.32 18.58 -8.59
C ALA A 157 -16.90 19.94 -8.16
N ARG A 158 -16.57 20.44 -6.98
CA ARG A 158 -17.01 21.79 -6.54
C ARG A 158 -16.50 22.92 -7.43
N ARG A 159 -15.42 22.68 -8.17
CA ARG A 159 -14.87 23.60 -9.18
C ARG A 159 -15.59 23.50 -10.53
N GLY A 160 -16.59 22.60 -10.65
CA GLY A 160 -17.37 22.39 -11.87
C GLY A 160 -16.67 21.55 -12.94
N LEU A 161 -15.53 20.93 -12.61
CA LEU A 161 -14.76 20.11 -13.56
C LEU A 161 -15.33 18.70 -13.73
N LEU A 162 -16.03 18.20 -12.71
CA LEU A 162 -16.69 16.89 -12.68
C LEU A 162 -18.08 17.01 -12.05
N ASP A 163 -18.98 16.13 -12.41
CA ASP A 163 -20.29 15.94 -11.76
C ASP A 163 -20.26 14.67 -10.90
N ILE A 164 -19.97 14.81 -9.61
CA ILE A 164 -19.78 13.72 -8.66
C ILE A 164 -20.85 13.80 -7.56
N PRO A 165 -21.96 13.03 -7.70
CA PRO A 165 -22.99 12.95 -6.67
C PRO A 165 -22.52 12.25 -5.39
N ASP A 166 -21.68 11.21 -5.54
CA ASP A 166 -21.09 10.44 -4.44
C ASP A 166 -19.58 10.31 -4.64
N ALA A 167 -18.83 11.02 -3.81
CA ALA A 167 -17.37 11.04 -3.90
C ALA A 167 -16.71 9.69 -3.54
N GLY A 168 -17.32 8.92 -2.64
CA GLY A 168 -16.82 7.58 -2.30
C GLY A 168 -16.96 6.62 -3.46
N HIS A 169 -18.12 6.67 -4.15
CA HIS A 169 -18.37 5.90 -5.37
C HIS A 169 -17.40 6.32 -6.48
N ALA A 170 -17.21 7.62 -6.72
CA ALA A 170 -16.29 8.12 -7.73
C ALA A 170 -14.84 7.68 -7.46
N ALA A 171 -14.35 7.75 -6.22
CA ALA A 171 -13.04 7.27 -5.85
C ALA A 171 -12.87 5.77 -6.11
N GLY A 172 -13.88 4.97 -5.76
CA GLY A 172 -13.88 3.54 -6.07
C GLY A 172 -13.82 3.28 -7.58
N ARG A 173 -14.59 4.03 -8.38
CA ARG A 173 -14.57 3.94 -9.85
C ARG A 173 -13.22 4.35 -10.44
N PHE A 174 -12.63 5.43 -9.94
CA PHE A 174 -11.28 5.84 -10.38
C PHE A 174 -10.27 4.71 -10.17
N VAL A 175 -10.20 4.14 -8.97
CA VAL A 175 -9.28 3.04 -8.67
C VAL A 175 -9.54 1.83 -9.57
N GLN A 176 -10.82 1.48 -9.80
CA GLN A 176 -11.17 0.32 -10.63
C GLN A 176 -10.84 0.53 -12.10
N LEU A 177 -11.13 1.70 -12.66
CA LEU A 177 -10.95 1.98 -14.09
C LEU A 177 -9.52 2.30 -14.45
N VAL A 178 -8.81 3.07 -13.59
CA VAL A 178 -7.49 3.60 -13.89
C VAL A 178 -6.37 2.68 -13.41
N SER A 179 -6.47 2.17 -12.18
CA SER A 179 -5.42 1.32 -11.61
C SER A 179 -5.74 -0.18 -11.70
N GLY A 180 -7.01 -0.55 -11.67
CA GLY A 180 -7.45 -1.94 -11.64
C GLY A 180 -6.87 -2.82 -12.74
N PRO A 181 -6.94 -2.41 -14.03
CA PRO A 181 -6.36 -3.20 -15.12
C PRO A 181 -4.86 -3.41 -14.98
N VAL A 182 -4.10 -2.38 -14.61
CA VAL A 182 -2.64 -2.49 -14.40
C VAL A 182 -2.33 -3.42 -13.23
N VAL A 183 -3.04 -3.28 -12.11
CA VAL A 183 -2.87 -4.14 -10.94
C VAL A 183 -3.18 -5.60 -11.28
N GLN A 184 -4.23 -5.85 -12.06
CA GLN A 184 -4.62 -7.20 -12.48
C GLN A 184 -3.60 -7.82 -13.45
N HIS A 185 -3.21 -7.11 -14.51
CA HIS A 185 -2.29 -7.62 -15.52
C HIS A 185 -0.88 -7.81 -14.98
N SER A 186 -0.46 -6.97 -14.02
CA SER A 186 0.83 -7.10 -13.34
C SER A 186 0.83 -8.10 -12.18
N PHE A 187 -0.28 -8.79 -11.93
CA PHE A 187 -0.43 -9.66 -10.75
C PHE A 187 -0.05 -8.94 -9.45
N HIS A 188 -0.66 -7.75 -9.22
CA HIS A 188 -0.35 -6.88 -8.08
C HIS A 188 1.14 -6.50 -8.01
N GLY A 189 1.74 -6.17 -9.15
CA GLY A 189 3.14 -5.74 -9.26
C GLY A 189 4.16 -6.88 -9.21
N ALA A 190 3.75 -8.16 -9.26
CA ALA A 190 4.67 -9.30 -9.33
C ALA A 190 5.38 -9.39 -10.69
N LEU A 191 4.68 -9.02 -11.77
CA LEU A 191 5.16 -8.97 -13.14
C LEU A 191 4.89 -7.57 -13.69
N PRO A 192 5.81 -6.61 -13.50
CA PRO A 192 5.61 -5.24 -13.95
C PRO A 192 5.36 -5.19 -15.47
N LEU A 193 4.37 -4.37 -15.87
CA LEU A 193 4.09 -4.11 -17.28
C LEU A 193 5.10 -3.11 -17.86
N PRO A 194 5.32 -3.12 -19.18
CA PRO A 194 6.02 -2.05 -19.87
C PRO A 194 5.31 -0.69 -19.67
N ASP A 195 6.09 0.39 -19.63
CA ASP A 195 5.54 1.72 -19.37
C ASP A 195 4.47 2.13 -20.39
N PHE A 196 4.67 1.82 -21.69
CA PHE A 196 3.69 2.13 -22.73
C PHE A 196 2.35 1.44 -22.54
N GLU A 197 2.36 0.16 -22.12
CA GLU A 197 1.12 -0.61 -21.83
C GLU A 197 0.42 -0.07 -20.58
N THR A 198 1.20 0.28 -19.56
CA THR A 198 0.70 0.94 -18.36
C THR A 198 0.01 2.27 -18.70
N ASP A 199 0.64 3.09 -19.54
CA ASP A 199 0.12 4.39 -19.96
C ASP A 199 -1.16 4.26 -20.79
N GLU A 200 -1.24 3.28 -21.70
CA GLU A 200 -2.45 3.00 -22.49
C GLU A 200 -3.64 2.60 -21.58
N LEU A 201 -3.40 1.72 -20.61
CA LEU A 201 -4.43 1.29 -19.65
C LEU A 201 -4.92 2.45 -18.78
N ILE A 202 -3.99 3.30 -18.32
CA ILE A 202 -4.33 4.50 -17.53
C ILE A 202 -5.15 5.46 -18.38
N ALA A 203 -4.71 5.78 -19.60
CA ALA A 203 -5.39 6.72 -20.49
C ALA A 203 -6.83 6.25 -20.81
N ALA A 204 -7.00 4.96 -21.11
CA ALA A 204 -8.33 4.38 -21.35
C ALA A 204 -9.23 4.50 -20.10
N GLY A 205 -8.69 4.15 -18.91
CA GLY A 205 -9.42 4.27 -17.65
C GLY A 205 -9.82 5.69 -17.29
N VAL A 206 -8.93 6.66 -17.55
CA VAL A 206 -9.19 8.11 -17.34
C VAL A 206 -10.27 8.60 -18.29
N ALA A 207 -10.23 8.22 -19.56
CA ALA A 207 -11.26 8.59 -20.53
C ALA A 207 -12.64 8.06 -20.12
N ASP A 208 -12.71 6.81 -19.63
CA ASP A 208 -13.95 6.23 -19.11
C ASP A 208 -14.43 6.92 -17.84
N PHE A 209 -13.52 7.25 -16.93
CA PHE A 209 -13.83 7.98 -15.71
C PHE A 209 -14.41 9.38 -16.02
N ILE A 210 -13.75 10.13 -16.90
CA ILE A 210 -14.23 11.46 -17.32
C ILE A 210 -15.62 11.33 -17.97
N ARG A 211 -15.83 10.35 -18.84
CA ARG A 211 -17.14 10.12 -19.48
C ARG A 211 -18.26 9.85 -18.47
N LEU A 212 -17.96 9.11 -17.40
CA LEU A 212 -18.92 8.81 -16.34
C LEU A 212 -19.28 10.03 -15.49
N PHE A 213 -18.35 10.93 -15.29
CA PHE A 213 -18.47 12.06 -14.38
C PHE A 213 -18.37 13.44 -15.07
N SER A 214 -18.53 13.51 -16.39
CA SER A 214 -18.61 14.78 -17.12
C SER A 214 -19.84 15.58 -16.70
N PRO A 215 -19.72 16.91 -16.52
CA PRO A 215 -20.89 17.76 -16.30
C PRO A 215 -21.94 17.58 -17.42
N GLY A 216 -23.15 17.17 -17.07
CA GLY A 216 -24.25 16.94 -18.03
C GLY A 216 -24.37 15.52 -18.60
N SER A 217 -23.58 14.56 -18.14
CA SER A 217 -23.69 13.14 -18.58
C SER A 217 -24.87 12.40 -17.92
N ALA A 218 -25.48 12.93 -16.88
CA ALA A 218 -26.67 12.38 -16.25
C ALA A 218 -27.95 12.92 -16.94
N ARG A 219 -28.33 12.34 -18.08
CA ARG A 219 -29.69 12.42 -18.62
C ARG A 219 -30.18 11.04 -19.02
#